data_d912f7ebc0f8cebab47c890d46cc8637
#
_entry.id   d912f7ebc0f8cebab47c890d46cc8637
#
_cell.length_a   1.000
_cell.length_b   1.000
_cell.length_c   1.000
_cell.angle_alpha   90.00
_cell.angle_beta   90.00
_cell.angle_gamma   90.00
#
_symmetry.space_group_name_H-M   'P 1'
#
loop_
_entity.id
_entity.type
_entity.pdbx_description
1 polymer ?
#
loop_
_entity_poly.entity_id
_entity_poly.type
_entity_poly.pdbx_seq_one_letter_code
_entity_poly.pdbx_strand_id
1 'polypeptide(L)'
;MSEQDILNNGNNPVTSNASATVSDTADSTNTTEKISQLSHAVKHSIRRYLYELDGAKPNNMYDLVLQQIEQPLFEAILEHTKGNQSRAAEMLGLNRGTLRKKLRSYNLHK
;
A
#
# COMPACT_ATOMS: atom_id res chain seq x y z
N MET A 1 -16.86 9.74 -25.02
CA MET A 1 -16.77 9.47 -24.64
C MET A 1 -16.22 9.65 -24.01
N SER A 2 -16.49 9.98 -23.93
CA SER A 2 -16.26 9.85 -23.26
C SER A 2 -15.85 10.11 -22.49
N GLU A 3 -16.18 10.38 -22.53
CA GLU A 3 -16.14 10.24 -21.76
C GLU A 3 -15.74 10.15 -20.94
N GLN A 4 -16.19 10.42 -21.23
CA GLN A 4 -16.16 10.01 -20.50
C GLN A 4 -15.62 9.81 -19.81
N ASP A 5 -16.06 10.09 -20.20
CA ASP A 5 -15.97 9.58 -19.54
C ASP A 5 -15.30 9.62 -18.85
N ILE A 6 -15.55 9.76 -19.38
CA ILE A 6 -15.33 9.52 -18.80
C ILE A 6 -14.78 9.68 -18.03
N LEU A 7 -15.16 9.93 -18.24
CA LEU A 7 -15.08 9.70 -17.58
C LEU A 7 -14.62 9.75 -16.78
N ASN A 8 -14.94 9.99 -17.06
CA ASN A 8 -14.94 9.64 -16.33
C ASN A 8 -14.53 9.62 -15.65
N ASN A 9 -14.80 9.96 -16.13
CA ASN A 9 -14.83 9.62 -15.55
C ASN A 9 -14.48 9.70 -14.76
N GLY A 10 -14.85 10.12 -15.00
CA GLY A 10 -14.90 9.85 -14.46
C GLY A 10 -14.56 10.00 -13.70
N ASN A 11 -14.75 10.18 -14.03
CA ASN A 11 -14.76 9.97 -13.45
C ASN A 11 -14.39 10.13 -12.72
N ASN A 12 -14.57 10.48 -12.85
CA ASN A 12 -14.60 10.39 -12.25
C ASN A 12 -14.40 10.66 -11.57
N PRO A 13 -14.58 10.95 -11.56
CA PRO A 13 -14.69 11.07 -11.00
C PRO A 13 -14.58 11.40 -10.21
N VAL A 14 -14.88 11.60 -10.35
CA VAL A 14 -14.87 11.68 -9.78
C VAL A 14 -14.87 12.10 -9.06
N THR A 15 -15.15 12.30 -9.08
CA THR A 15 -15.26 12.59 -8.51
C THR A 15 -15.49 13.00 -7.78
N SER A 16 -15.75 13.11 -7.75
CA SER A 16 -16.10 13.41 -7.07
C SER A 16 -16.31 13.60 -6.21
N ASN A 17 -16.56 13.81 -5.98
CA ASN A 17 -16.81 14.00 -5.05
C ASN A 17 -16.86 14.35 -4.25
N ALA A 18 -17.15 14.56 -4.17
CA ALA A 18 -17.05 14.88 -3.42
C ALA A 18 -17.30 15.57 -2.44
N SER A 19 -17.79 16.03 -1.92
CA SER A 19 -17.86 16.59 -1.02
C SER A 19 -18.36 16.17 0.11
N ALA A 20 -18.75 15.51 0.32
CA ALA A 20 -19.19 14.93 1.45
C ALA A 20 -18.92 15.73 2.63
N THR A 21 -19.10 15.25 3.73
CA THR A 21 -18.83 15.99 4.93
C THR A 21 -17.39 16.41 4.96
N VAL A 22 -17.19 17.58 5.49
CA VAL A 22 -15.86 18.16 5.54
C VAL A 22 -14.91 17.32 6.36
N SER A 23 -15.34 16.87 7.52
CA SER A 23 -14.45 16.11 8.37
C SER A 23 -14.03 14.80 7.71
N ASP A 24 -14.98 14.12 7.07
CA ASP A 24 -14.65 12.90 6.37
C ASP A 24 -13.71 13.17 5.24
N THR A 25 -13.95 14.24 4.52
CA THR A 25 -13.10 14.61 3.42
C THR A 25 -11.68 14.92 3.91
N ALA A 26 -11.58 15.62 5.00
CA ALA A 26 -10.27 15.94 5.57
C ALA A 26 -9.53 14.68 5.98
N ASP A 27 -10.21 13.76 6.62
CA ASP A 27 -9.59 12.50 7.02
C ASP A 27 -9.13 11.71 5.82
N SER A 28 -9.96 11.64 4.78
CA SER A 28 -9.60 10.93 3.56
C SER A 28 -8.39 11.57 2.88
N THR A 29 -8.37 12.88 2.82
CA THR A 29 -7.26 13.61 2.23
C THR A 29 -5.97 13.33 2.99
N ASN A 30 -6.05 13.34 4.31
CA ASN A 30 -4.92 13.06 5.16
C ASN A 30 -4.38 11.66 4.90
N THR A 31 -5.26 10.68 4.80
CA THR A 31 -4.88 9.32 4.52
C THR A 31 -4.21 9.20 3.16
N THR A 32 -4.77 9.87 2.15
CA THR A 32 -4.22 9.86 0.82
C THR A 32 -2.82 10.46 0.79
N GLU A 33 -2.63 11.55 1.51
CA GLU A 33 -1.32 12.18 1.58
C GLU A 33 -0.30 11.26 2.22
N LYS A 34 -0.68 10.56 3.27
CA LYS A 34 0.24 9.63 3.95
C LYS A 34 0.62 8.47 3.04
N ILE A 35 -0.33 7.93 2.29
CA ILE A 35 -0.04 6.88 1.33
C ILE A 35 0.87 7.41 0.22
N SER A 36 0.63 8.64 -0.20
CA SER A 36 1.46 9.28 -1.22
C SER A 36 2.90 9.46 -0.73
N GLN A 37 3.06 9.78 0.56
CA GLN A 37 4.39 9.90 1.15
C GLN A 37 5.13 8.59 1.11
N LEU A 38 4.43 7.48 1.32
CA LEU A 38 5.05 6.16 1.21
C LEU A 38 5.56 5.93 -0.20
N SER A 39 4.76 6.29 -1.19
CA SER A 39 5.15 6.15 -2.58
C SER A 39 6.44 6.92 -2.87
N HIS A 40 6.53 8.15 -2.39
CA HIS A 40 7.72 8.96 -2.56
C HIS A 40 8.93 8.34 -1.88
N ALA A 41 8.73 7.84 -0.66
CA ALA A 41 9.81 7.24 0.10
C ALA A 41 10.35 6.00 -0.60
N VAL A 42 9.46 5.17 -1.13
CA VAL A 42 9.87 3.98 -1.86
C VAL A 42 10.69 4.35 -3.09
N LYS A 43 10.19 5.31 -3.86
CA LYS A 43 10.88 5.73 -5.08
C LYS A 43 12.26 6.30 -4.76
N HIS A 44 12.33 7.12 -3.72
CA HIS A 44 13.61 7.69 -3.30
C HIS A 44 14.60 6.62 -2.88
N SER A 45 14.13 5.66 -2.08
CA SER A 45 15.00 4.60 -1.61
C SER A 45 15.51 3.73 -2.74
N ILE A 46 14.64 3.44 -3.71
CA ILE A 46 15.04 2.62 -4.84
C ILE A 46 16.06 3.35 -5.71
N ARG A 47 15.84 4.64 -5.95
CA ARG A 47 16.80 5.42 -6.74
C ARG A 47 18.17 5.44 -6.10
N ARG A 48 18.19 5.58 -4.78
CA ARG A 48 19.42 5.58 -4.02
C ARG A 48 20.13 4.23 -4.13
N TYR A 49 19.37 3.16 -4.00
CA TYR A 49 19.92 1.81 -4.12
C TYR A 49 20.55 1.60 -5.50
N LEU A 50 19.82 2.01 -6.54
CA LEU A 50 20.33 1.86 -7.90
C LEU A 50 21.58 2.68 -8.13
N TYR A 51 21.64 3.86 -7.57
CA TYR A 51 22.81 4.72 -7.68
C TYR A 51 24.03 4.07 -6.99
N GLU A 52 23.80 3.49 -5.83
CA GLU A 52 24.88 2.87 -5.07
C GLU A 52 25.37 1.57 -5.67
N LEU A 53 24.58 0.97 -6.54
CA LEU A 53 25.05 -0.22 -7.26
C LEU A 53 26.17 0.09 -8.22
N ASP A 54 26.26 1.34 -8.66
CA ASP A 54 27.38 1.83 -9.49
C ASP A 54 27.59 0.95 -10.70
N GLY A 55 26.54 0.71 -11.46
CA GLY A 55 26.62 -0.07 -12.69
C GLY A 55 26.44 -1.56 -12.52
N ALA A 56 26.49 -2.06 -11.30
CA ALA A 56 26.19 -3.47 -11.08
C ALA A 56 24.71 -3.71 -11.35
N LYS A 57 24.40 -4.87 -11.90
CA LYS A 57 23.01 -5.18 -12.21
C LYS A 57 22.29 -5.64 -10.97
N PRO A 58 21.14 -5.03 -10.67
CA PRO A 58 20.32 -5.53 -9.57
C PRO A 58 19.75 -6.88 -9.94
N ASN A 59 19.51 -7.68 -8.94
CA ASN A 59 18.99 -9.01 -9.10
C ASN A 59 17.87 -9.19 -8.09
N ASN A 60 16.76 -9.72 -8.55
CA ASN A 60 15.67 -10.06 -7.65
C ASN A 60 15.09 -8.82 -6.94
N MET A 61 15.12 -7.68 -7.59
CA MET A 61 14.70 -6.43 -6.97
C MET A 61 13.23 -6.42 -6.56
N TYR A 62 12.38 -7.02 -7.38
CA TYR A 62 10.97 -7.01 -7.07
C TYR A 62 10.71 -7.66 -5.71
N ASP A 63 11.29 -8.84 -5.50
CA ASP A 63 11.11 -9.54 -4.23
C ASP A 63 11.73 -8.80 -3.07
N LEU A 64 12.90 -8.22 -3.28
CA LEU A 64 13.57 -7.47 -2.22
C LEU A 64 12.74 -6.27 -1.78
N VAL A 65 12.24 -5.51 -2.74
CA VAL A 65 11.45 -4.32 -2.41
C VAL A 65 10.12 -4.73 -1.80
N LEU A 66 9.50 -5.76 -2.35
CA LEU A 66 8.22 -6.23 -1.83
C LEU A 66 8.33 -6.64 -0.36
N GLN A 67 9.39 -7.34 0.00
CA GLN A 67 9.62 -7.74 1.37
C GLN A 67 9.78 -6.53 2.30
N GLN A 68 10.48 -5.52 1.83
CA GLN A 68 10.69 -4.31 2.62
C GLN A 68 9.39 -3.57 2.90
N ILE A 69 8.39 -3.76 2.06
CA ILE A 69 7.10 -3.11 2.22
C ILE A 69 6.12 -4.01 2.94
N GLU A 70 6.07 -5.27 2.55
CA GLU A 70 5.09 -6.20 3.12
C GLU A 70 5.32 -6.44 4.61
N GLN A 71 6.57 -6.61 5.00
CA GLN A 71 6.85 -6.93 6.39
C GLN A 71 6.35 -5.85 7.36
N PRO A 72 6.73 -4.58 7.19
CA PRO A 72 6.21 -3.55 8.09
C PRO A 72 4.70 -3.34 7.93
N LEU A 73 4.17 -3.55 6.73
CA LEU A 73 2.73 -3.44 6.54
C LEU A 73 1.99 -4.46 7.39
N PHE A 74 2.42 -5.71 7.34
CA PHE A 74 1.76 -6.77 8.11
C PHE A 74 1.96 -6.56 9.60
N GLU A 75 3.15 -6.13 9.99
CA GLU A 75 3.41 -5.85 11.41
C GLU A 75 2.46 -4.79 11.94
N ALA A 76 2.32 -3.71 11.20
CA ALA A 76 1.46 -2.61 11.63
C ALA A 76 -0.01 -3.03 11.70
N ILE A 77 -0.46 -3.79 10.71
CA ILE A 77 -1.85 -4.23 10.67
C ILE A 77 -2.13 -5.23 11.81
N LEU A 78 -1.19 -6.13 12.08
CA LEU A 78 -1.36 -7.07 13.18
C LEU A 78 -1.38 -6.38 14.54
N GLU A 79 -0.55 -5.36 14.70
CA GLU A 79 -0.60 -4.55 15.91
C GLU A 79 -1.98 -3.90 16.06
N HIS A 80 -2.47 -3.35 14.99
CA HIS A 80 -3.77 -2.68 14.99
C HIS A 80 -4.90 -3.64 15.33
N THR A 81 -4.83 -4.87 14.82
CA THR A 81 -5.86 -5.89 15.05
C THR A 81 -5.56 -6.76 16.26
N LYS A 82 -4.48 -6.47 16.97
CA LYS A 82 -4.08 -7.23 18.15
C LYS A 82 -3.92 -8.71 17.86
N GLY A 83 -3.32 -8.99 16.71
CA GLY A 83 -3.03 -10.35 16.31
C GLY A 83 -4.18 -11.09 15.65
N ASN A 84 -5.30 -10.43 15.43
CA ASN A 84 -6.46 -11.06 14.80
C ASN A 84 -6.24 -11.15 13.29
N GLN A 85 -5.81 -12.32 12.83
CA GLN A 85 -5.47 -12.51 11.42
C GLN A 85 -6.66 -12.43 10.49
N SER A 86 -7.83 -12.85 10.93
CA SER A 86 -9.03 -12.74 10.10
C SER A 86 -9.35 -11.28 9.82
N ARG A 87 -9.28 -10.46 10.86
CA ARG A 87 -9.55 -9.05 10.73
C ARG A 87 -8.47 -8.36 9.90
N ALA A 88 -7.22 -8.77 10.10
CA ALA A 88 -6.12 -8.23 9.33
C ALA A 88 -6.30 -8.53 7.84
N ALA A 89 -6.71 -9.75 7.51
CA ALA A 89 -6.93 -10.13 6.13
C ALA A 89 -8.03 -9.28 5.50
N GLU A 90 -9.11 -9.02 6.25
CA GLU A 90 -10.17 -8.14 5.77
C GLU A 90 -9.67 -6.75 5.46
N MET A 91 -8.90 -6.19 6.39
CA MET A 91 -8.36 -4.84 6.21
C MET A 91 -7.43 -4.75 5.03
N LEU A 92 -6.66 -5.80 4.79
CA LEU A 92 -5.70 -5.82 3.69
C LEU A 92 -6.34 -6.20 2.36
N GLY A 93 -7.55 -6.72 2.39
CA GLY A 93 -8.20 -7.21 1.18
C GLY A 93 -7.59 -8.50 0.68
N LEU A 94 -7.02 -9.30 1.57
CA LEU A 94 -6.40 -10.56 1.22
C LEU A 94 -7.24 -11.72 1.73
N ASN A 95 -7.12 -12.85 1.05
CA ASN A 95 -7.65 -14.10 1.54
C ASN A 95 -6.88 -14.48 2.80
N ARG A 96 -7.58 -15.03 3.79
CA ARG A 96 -6.96 -15.40 5.06
C ARG A 96 -5.82 -16.38 4.89
N GLY A 97 -6.01 -17.38 4.02
CA GLY A 97 -4.96 -18.35 3.76
C GLY A 97 -3.73 -17.71 3.14
N THR A 98 -3.94 -16.78 2.22
CA THR A 98 -2.85 -16.05 1.60
C THR A 98 -2.08 -15.23 2.64
N LEU A 99 -2.82 -14.56 3.52
CA LEU A 99 -2.18 -13.77 4.57
C LEU A 99 -1.36 -14.65 5.49
N ARG A 100 -1.92 -15.79 5.90
CA ARG A 100 -1.20 -16.69 6.80
C ARG A 100 0.11 -17.18 6.19
N LYS A 101 0.08 -17.50 4.89
CA LYS A 101 1.29 -17.91 4.19
C LYS A 101 2.34 -16.81 4.23
N LYS A 102 1.92 -15.58 3.94
CA LYS A 102 2.85 -14.45 3.93
C LYS A 102 3.39 -14.18 5.33
N LEU A 103 2.52 -14.21 6.33
CA LEU A 103 2.96 -14.00 7.70
C LEU A 103 3.98 -15.03 8.12
N ARG A 104 3.76 -16.27 7.71
CA ARG A 104 4.69 -17.34 8.04
C ARG A 104 6.05 -17.09 7.42
N SER A 105 6.07 -16.62 6.18
CA SER A 105 7.33 -16.35 5.50
C SER A 105 8.13 -15.24 6.16
N TYR A 106 7.46 -14.35 6.90
CA TYR A 106 8.13 -13.27 7.63
C TYR A 106 8.26 -13.56 9.13
N ASN A 107 7.88 -14.76 9.54
CA ASN A 107 7.90 -15.14 10.96
C ASN A 107 6.98 -14.27 11.81
N LEU A 108 5.86 -13.87 11.24
CA LEU A 108 4.88 -13.03 11.93
C LEU A 108 3.60 -13.80 12.27
N HIS A 109 3.67 -15.10 12.25
CA HIS A 109 2.46 -15.93 12.33
C HIS A 109 2.05 -16.29 13.77
N LYS A 110 2.59 -15.67 14.74
CA LYS A 110 2.25 -15.97 16.13
C LYS A 110 0.81 -15.69 16.47
#